data_2405e4973991c5b1113f0f62b1aa118a
#
_entry.id   2405e4973991c5b1113f0f62b1aa118a
#
_cell.length_a   1.000
_cell.length_b   1.000
_cell.length_c   1.000
_cell.angle_alpha   90.00
_cell.angle_beta   90.00
_cell.angle_gamma   90.00
#
_symmetry.space_group_name_H-M   'P 1'
#
loop_
_entity.id
_entity.type
_entity.pdbx_description
1 polymer ?
#
loop_
_entity_poly.entity_id
_entity_poly.type
_entity_poly.pdbx_seq_one_letter_code
_entity_poly.pdbx_strand_id
1 'polypeptide(L)'
;MTPDAERPQPARPRAGRHHLPVPAALLMAAAILAFSVQDAAIKWLSRDYGLAQIIFFSRILAVPFAALLAYRSGGLAQLRTKRPLLQVMRASLTVCDMLCFTAAVWLMPLADAITIGFAAPLFMTILSVPLLKERVGPRRWTAVLLGFIGVVIVLQPSGAGYGLPSLYALGSALAFALLIIATRVLTATETVPCLMFWNSGIVASVMLVLMLPEWRTPTGWGIWAFALSAGIGAVAQLLITEAFRLGEVSLLAPIQYTSLLWAGFFGYAIFGNVPTTTLLIGAAVIVASTLYIVQREARLARARGKAAQDQVLGSPEAEVIIVKREESP
;
A
#
# COMPACT_ATOMS: atom_id res chain seq x y z
N MET A 1 -0.98 -43.75 -36.44
CA MET A 1 -0.02 -43.66 -35.32
C MET A 1 0.53 -42.24 -35.34
N THR A 2 -0.11 -41.32 -34.61
CA THR A 2 0.30 -39.91 -34.47
C THR A 2 1.05 -39.82 -33.15
N PRO A 3 2.22 -39.14 -33.11
CA PRO A 3 2.98 -39.00 -31.86
C PRO A 3 2.26 -38.02 -30.90
N ASP A 4 2.15 -38.45 -29.66
CA ASP A 4 1.61 -37.69 -28.55
C ASP A 4 2.37 -36.35 -28.40
N ALA A 5 1.64 -35.27 -28.54
CA ALA A 5 2.13 -33.95 -28.22
C ALA A 5 2.41 -33.83 -26.71
N GLU A 6 3.68 -33.74 -26.35
CA GLU A 6 4.14 -33.45 -24.99
C GLU A 6 3.43 -32.20 -24.43
N ARG A 7 2.57 -32.41 -23.47
CA ARG A 7 1.99 -31.30 -22.68
C ARG A 7 3.11 -30.61 -21.88
N PRO A 8 3.22 -29.28 -21.93
CA PRO A 8 4.22 -28.57 -21.13
C PRO A 8 3.98 -28.83 -19.64
N GLN A 9 4.97 -29.40 -18.98
CA GLN A 9 4.92 -29.61 -17.53
C GLN A 9 4.84 -28.23 -16.81
N PRO A 10 3.96 -28.07 -15.82
CA PRO A 10 3.94 -26.85 -15.01
C PRO A 10 5.29 -26.69 -14.31
N ALA A 11 5.90 -25.53 -14.48
CA ALA A 11 7.17 -25.18 -13.86
C ALA A 11 7.10 -25.39 -12.34
N ARG A 12 7.93 -26.29 -11.82
CA ARG A 12 8.03 -26.54 -10.37
C ARG A 12 8.39 -25.25 -9.64
N PRO A 13 7.67 -24.90 -8.55
CA PRO A 13 8.11 -23.82 -7.69
C PRO A 13 9.48 -24.21 -7.12
N ARG A 14 10.51 -23.46 -7.47
CA ARG A 14 11.83 -23.60 -6.87
C ARG A 14 11.68 -23.32 -5.37
N ALA A 15 11.87 -24.35 -4.53
CA ALA A 15 12.09 -24.21 -3.10
C ALA A 15 13.39 -23.41 -2.90
N GLY A 16 13.31 -22.09 -3.06
CA GLY A 16 14.40 -21.14 -2.89
C GLY A 16 14.55 -20.75 -1.43
N ARG A 17 15.76 -20.78 -0.94
CA ARG A 17 16.19 -20.29 0.37
C ARG A 17 15.51 -18.95 0.67
N HIS A 18 14.90 -18.85 1.87
CA HIS A 18 14.18 -17.66 2.37
C HIS A 18 15.13 -16.49 2.67
N HIS A 19 15.96 -16.09 1.72
CA HIS A 19 16.75 -14.87 1.79
C HIS A 19 15.96 -13.77 1.07
N LEU A 20 15.80 -12.62 1.75
CA LEU A 20 15.29 -11.41 1.10
C LEU A 20 16.24 -11.10 -0.07
N PRO A 21 15.77 -11.10 -1.32
CA PRO A 21 16.65 -10.71 -2.42
C PRO A 21 17.07 -9.26 -2.20
N VAL A 22 18.37 -9.02 -2.08
CA VAL A 22 18.94 -7.69 -1.83
C VAL A 22 18.38 -6.62 -2.77
N PRO A 23 18.21 -6.90 -4.10
CA PRO A 23 17.62 -5.91 -4.99
C PRO A 23 16.18 -5.55 -4.64
N ALA A 24 15.35 -6.50 -4.17
CA ALA A 24 13.97 -6.21 -3.76
C ALA A 24 13.93 -5.33 -2.50
N ALA A 25 14.82 -5.58 -1.53
CA ALA A 25 14.94 -4.75 -0.33
C ALA A 25 15.39 -3.32 -0.65
N LEU A 26 16.38 -3.17 -1.54
CA LEU A 26 16.86 -1.85 -1.97
C LEU A 26 15.79 -1.07 -2.74
N LEU A 27 15.06 -1.73 -3.65
CA LEU A 27 13.95 -1.11 -4.38
C LEU A 27 12.83 -0.66 -3.42
N MET A 28 12.52 -1.49 -2.42
CA MET A 28 11.52 -1.13 -1.40
C MET A 28 11.97 0.06 -0.57
N ALA A 29 13.23 0.07 -0.09
CA ALA A 29 13.77 1.18 0.67
C ALA A 29 13.80 2.49 -0.15
N ALA A 30 14.19 2.42 -1.42
CA ALA A 30 14.16 3.55 -2.35
C ALA A 30 12.73 4.04 -2.62
N ALA A 31 11.76 3.13 -2.75
CA ALA A 31 10.34 3.47 -2.90
C ALA A 31 9.82 4.23 -1.68
N ILE A 32 10.11 3.75 -0.47
CA ILE A 32 9.68 4.39 0.77
C ILE A 32 10.32 5.77 0.93
N LEU A 33 11.61 5.91 0.64
CA LEU A 33 12.27 7.22 0.62
C LEU A 33 11.59 8.17 -0.37
N ALA A 34 11.32 7.71 -1.59
CA ALA A 34 10.66 8.52 -2.62
C ALA A 34 9.24 8.95 -2.19
N PHE A 35 8.43 8.03 -1.60
CA PHE A 35 7.13 8.41 -1.03
C PHE A 35 7.29 9.42 0.11
N SER A 36 8.26 9.27 0.99
CA SER A 36 8.49 10.22 2.09
C SER A 36 8.90 11.61 1.59
N VAL A 37 9.67 11.68 0.49
CA VAL A 37 9.97 12.96 -0.19
C VAL A 37 8.69 13.55 -0.81
N GLN A 38 7.85 12.73 -1.42
CA GLN A 38 6.55 13.17 -1.95
C GLN A 38 5.65 13.72 -0.84
N ASP A 39 5.56 13.05 0.31
CA ASP A 39 4.77 13.50 1.46
C ASP A 39 5.27 14.84 2.02
N ALA A 40 6.59 15.01 2.09
CA ALA A 40 7.21 16.28 2.47
C ALA A 40 6.90 17.39 1.45
N ALA A 41 6.92 17.08 0.15
CA ALA A 41 6.54 18.03 -0.90
C ALA A 41 5.06 18.41 -0.82
N ILE A 42 4.16 17.45 -0.56
CA ILE A 42 2.73 17.68 -0.31
C ILE A 42 2.55 18.62 0.87
N LYS A 43 3.24 18.37 2.00
CA LYS A 43 3.19 19.22 3.18
C LYS A 43 3.74 20.63 2.90
N TRP A 44 4.78 20.74 2.09
CA TRP A 44 5.32 22.05 1.69
C TRP A 44 4.33 22.83 0.82
N LEU A 45 3.74 22.15 -0.21
CA LEU A 45 2.74 22.74 -1.10
C LEU A 45 1.46 23.15 -0.36
N SER A 46 1.10 22.46 0.72
CA SER A 46 -0.11 22.75 1.50
C SER A 46 -0.08 24.12 2.21
N ARG A 47 1.06 24.82 2.21
CA ARG A 47 1.16 26.20 2.72
C ARG A 47 0.52 27.22 1.79
N ASP A 48 0.60 26.98 0.48
CA ASP A 48 0.23 27.97 -0.54
C ASP A 48 -0.95 27.54 -1.41
N TYR A 49 -1.20 26.23 -1.54
CA TYR A 49 -2.18 25.67 -2.45
C TYR A 49 -3.24 24.85 -1.72
N GLY A 50 -4.46 24.81 -2.29
CA GLY A 50 -5.58 24.03 -1.77
C GLY A 50 -5.33 22.52 -1.89
N LEU A 51 -5.97 21.75 -0.98
CA LEU A 51 -5.80 20.29 -0.90
C LEU A 51 -6.19 19.59 -2.20
N ALA A 52 -7.32 20.00 -2.81
CA ALA A 52 -7.81 19.43 -4.05
C ALA A 52 -6.83 19.63 -5.21
N GLN A 53 -6.19 20.81 -5.28
CA GLN A 53 -5.20 21.13 -6.30
C GLN A 53 -3.95 20.29 -6.17
N ILE A 54 -3.46 20.05 -4.95
CA ILE A 54 -2.30 19.19 -4.68
C ILE A 54 -2.59 17.77 -5.14
N ILE A 55 -3.75 17.23 -4.79
CA ILE A 55 -4.15 15.86 -5.17
C ILE A 55 -4.34 15.76 -6.68
N PHE A 56 -4.97 16.75 -7.33
CA PHE A 56 -5.14 16.78 -8.78
C PHE A 56 -3.82 16.59 -9.51
N PHE A 57 -2.82 17.43 -9.23
CA PHE A 57 -1.52 17.35 -9.90
C PHE A 57 -0.81 16.02 -9.61
N SER A 58 -0.94 15.48 -8.40
CA SER A 58 -0.37 14.16 -8.07
C SER A 58 -1.01 13.02 -8.87
N ARG A 59 -2.28 13.15 -9.28
CA ARG A 59 -3.03 12.08 -9.96
C ARG A 59 -3.08 12.20 -11.47
N ILE A 60 -3.10 13.42 -12.00
CA ILE A 60 -3.23 13.62 -13.45
C ILE A 60 -2.06 13.00 -14.23
N LEU A 61 -0.85 13.04 -13.69
CA LEU A 61 0.32 12.42 -14.29
C LEU A 61 0.33 10.89 -14.20
N ALA A 62 -0.41 10.30 -13.27
CA ALA A 62 -0.54 8.85 -13.17
C ALA A 62 -1.41 8.26 -14.29
N VAL A 63 -2.30 9.05 -14.91
CA VAL A 63 -3.18 8.59 -16.01
C VAL A 63 -2.38 8.20 -17.26
N PRO A 64 -1.55 9.08 -17.86
CA PRO A 64 -0.76 8.70 -19.02
C PRO A 64 0.26 7.60 -18.70
N PHE A 65 0.76 7.56 -17.48
CA PHE A 65 1.63 6.48 -17.02
C PHE A 65 0.92 5.11 -17.02
N ALA A 66 -0.30 5.03 -16.47
CA ALA A 66 -1.10 3.80 -16.51
C ALA A 66 -1.46 3.38 -17.94
N ALA A 67 -1.75 4.35 -18.83
CA ALA A 67 -1.98 4.08 -20.25
C ALA A 67 -0.74 3.53 -20.96
N LEU A 68 0.44 4.10 -20.68
CA LEU A 68 1.72 3.60 -21.20
C LEU A 68 2.03 2.19 -20.72
N LEU A 69 1.76 1.91 -19.43
CA LEU A 69 1.94 0.58 -18.86
C LEU A 69 1.01 -0.44 -19.53
N ALA A 70 -0.27 -0.09 -19.77
CA ALA A 70 -1.21 -0.92 -20.50
C ALA A 70 -0.74 -1.19 -21.92
N TYR A 71 -0.28 -0.16 -22.64
CA TYR A 71 0.21 -0.28 -24.00
C TYR A 71 1.38 -1.27 -24.09
N ARG A 72 2.33 -1.21 -23.14
CA ARG A 72 3.49 -2.11 -23.09
C ARG A 72 3.16 -3.53 -22.65
N SER A 73 2.11 -3.73 -21.86
CA SER A 73 1.79 -5.04 -21.27
C SER A 73 0.71 -5.85 -22.00
N GLY A 74 0.22 -5.36 -23.16
CA GLY A 74 -0.75 -6.10 -23.98
C GLY A 74 -1.82 -5.25 -24.65
N GLY A 75 -1.59 -3.91 -24.71
CA GLY A 75 -2.44 -2.97 -25.44
C GLY A 75 -3.50 -2.27 -24.59
N LEU A 76 -4.03 -1.17 -25.12
CA LEU A 76 -4.99 -0.30 -24.42
C LEU A 76 -6.35 -0.98 -24.12
N ALA A 77 -6.64 -2.11 -24.76
CA ALA A 77 -7.84 -2.91 -24.48
C ALA A 77 -7.91 -3.38 -23.02
N GLN A 78 -6.74 -3.51 -22.34
CA GLN A 78 -6.65 -3.85 -20.91
C GLN A 78 -7.23 -2.76 -19.99
N LEU A 79 -7.42 -1.53 -20.47
CA LEU A 79 -8.01 -0.44 -19.68
C LEU A 79 -9.53 -0.54 -19.56
N ARG A 80 -10.17 -1.46 -20.31
CA ARG A 80 -11.60 -1.67 -20.25
C ARG A 80 -12.00 -2.41 -18.98
N THR A 81 -12.76 -1.74 -18.10
CA THR A 81 -13.24 -2.35 -16.85
C THR A 81 -14.50 -3.18 -17.06
N LYS A 82 -14.60 -4.28 -16.32
CA LYS A 82 -15.79 -5.15 -16.24
C LYS A 82 -16.70 -4.77 -15.07
N ARG A 83 -16.22 -3.97 -14.12
CA ARG A 83 -16.92 -3.60 -12.87
C ARG A 83 -16.84 -2.10 -12.59
N PRO A 84 -17.49 -1.25 -13.43
CA PRO A 84 -17.34 0.21 -13.32
C PRO A 84 -17.81 0.77 -11.97
N LEU A 85 -18.91 0.26 -11.41
CA LEU A 85 -19.43 0.72 -10.12
C LEU A 85 -18.41 0.48 -8.97
N LEU A 86 -17.74 -0.67 -8.98
CA LEU A 86 -16.73 -0.99 -7.98
C LEU A 86 -15.45 -0.13 -8.15
N GLN A 87 -15.13 0.26 -9.39
CA GLN A 87 -14.06 1.23 -9.67
C GLN A 87 -14.40 2.62 -9.12
N VAL A 88 -15.66 3.08 -9.31
CA VAL A 88 -16.11 4.36 -8.73
C VAL A 88 -16.07 4.32 -7.22
N MET A 89 -16.59 3.26 -6.58
CA MET A 89 -16.54 3.09 -5.13
C MET A 89 -15.07 3.12 -4.63
N ARG A 90 -14.18 2.40 -5.30
CA ARG A 90 -12.76 2.39 -4.97
C ARG A 90 -12.13 3.77 -5.12
N ALA A 91 -12.44 4.49 -6.19
CA ALA A 91 -11.96 5.85 -6.40
C ALA A 91 -12.49 6.83 -5.34
N SER A 92 -13.75 6.69 -4.91
CA SER A 92 -14.32 7.49 -3.81
C SER A 92 -13.60 7.25 -2.48
N LEU A 93 -13.23 5.99 -2.20
CA LEU A 93 -12.39 5.67 -1.03
C LEU A 93 -11.00 6.30 -1.15
N THR A 94 -10.41 6.32 -2.36
CA THR A 94 -9.13 7.00 -2.60
C THR A 94 -9.26 8.52 -2.41
N VAL A 95 -10.35 9.13 -2.86
CA VAL A 95 -10.63 10.56 -2.64
C VAL A 95 -10.72 10.86 -1.14
N CYS A 96 -11.49 10.05 -0.40
CA CYS A 96 -11.64 10.20 1.04
C CYS A 96 -10.29 10.05 1.76
N ASP A 97 -9.52 9.00 1.46
CA ASP A 97 -8.20 8.76 2.00
C ASP A 97 -7.27 9.96 1.75
N MET A 98 -7.15 10.39 0.50
CA MET A 98 -6.23 11.47 0.14
C MET A 98 -6.62 12.83 0.74
N LEU A 99 -7.90 13.16 0.76
CA LEU A 99 -8.37 14.41 1.39
C LEU A 99 -8.10 14.36 2.90
N CYS A 100 -8.42 13.28 3.56
CA CYS A 100 -8.17 13.10 4.98
C CYS A 100 -6.67 13.12 5.30
N PHE A 101 -5.84 12.40 4.54
CA PHE A 101 -4.39 12.38 4.75
C PHE A 101 -3.77 13.76 4.53
N THR A 102 -4.11 14.42 3.41
CA THR A 102 -3.55 15.74 3.09
C THR A 102 -4.01 16.78 4.12
N ALA A 103 -5.28 16.72 4.57
CA ALA A 103 -5.76 17.57 5.65
C ALA A 103 -5.00 17.34 6.98
N ALA A 104 -4.75 16.07 7.33
CA ALA A 104 -3.96 15.74 8.51
C ALA A 104 -2.53 16.32 8.41
N VAL A 105 -1.85 16.08 7.29
CA VAL A 105 -0.48 16.59 7.04
C VAL A 105 -0.42 18.11 7.03
N TRP A 106 -1.50 18.77 6.60
CA TRP A 106 -1.60 20.22 6.64
C TRP A 106 -1.71 20.75 8.08
N LEU A 107 -2.50 20.08 8.93
CA LEU A 107 -2.90 20.57 10.25
C LEU A 107 -2.02 20.06 11.40
N MET A 108 -1.17 19.04 11.17
CA MET A 108 -0.32 18.44 12.20
C MET A 108 1.07 18.09 11.64
N PRO A 109 2.07 17.78 12.51
CA PRO A 109 3.38 17.31 12.07
C PRO A 109 3.29 16.04 11.20
N LEU A 110 4.17 15.98 10.18
CA LEU A 110 4.18 14.88 9.23
C LEU A 110 4.37 13.50 9.90
N ALA A 111 5.27 13.44 10.89
CA ALA A 111 5.55 12.21 11.62
C ALA A 111 4.33 11.70 12.40
N ASP A 112 3.53 12.60 12.98
CA ASP A 112 2.31 12.26 13.71
C ASP A 112 1.24 11.71 12.78
N ALA A 113 1.00 12.39 11.65
CA ALA A 113 0.04 11.96 10.63
C ALA A 113 0.39 10.56 10.08
N ILE A 114 1.65 10.32 9.75
CA ILE A 114 2.12 9.01 9.25
C ILE A 114 2.01 7.95 10.35
N THR A 115 2.35 8.27 11.59
CA THR A 115 2.25 7.32 12.71
C THR A 115 0.81 6.85 12.91
N ILE A 116 -0.15 7.77 12.90
CA ILE A 116 -1.58 7.43 12.99
C ILE A 116 -2.02 6.62 11.76
N GLY A 117 -1.50 6.93 10.57
CA GLY A 117 -1.74 6.19 9.34
C GLY A 117 -1.37 4.70 9.44
N PHE A 118 -0.38 4.33 10.27
CA PHE A 118 -0.07 2.92 10.56
C PHE A 118 -1.16 2.17 11.34
N ALA A 119 -2.28 2.82 11.70
CA ALA A 119 -3.48 2.12 12.12
C ALA A 119 -4.18 1.37 10.97
N ALA A 120 -3.89 1.66 9.71
CA ALA A 120 -4.55 1.02 8.57
C ALA A 120 -4.46 -0.52 8.57
N PRO A 121 -3.33 -1.19 8.86
CA PRO A 121 -3.28 -2.65 8.98
C PRO A 121 -4.18 -3.21 10.08
N LEU A 122 -4.42 -2.46 11.16
CA LEU A 122 -5.34 -2.84 12.24
C LEU A 122 -6.77 -2.81 11.72
N PHE A 123 -7.17 -1.73 11.05
CA PHE A 123 -8.47 -1.64 10.38
C PHE A 123 -8.64 -2.71 9.30
N MET A 124 -7.62 -2.98 8.47
CA MET A 124 -7.68 -4.07 7.50
C MET A 124 -7.99 -5.41 8.17
N THR A 125 -7.39 -5.69 9.33
CA THR A 125 -7.65 -6.92 10.08
C THR A 125 -9.09 -6.99 10.60
N ILE A 126 -9.62 -5.91 11.17
CA ILE A 126 -10.99 -5.85 11.67
C ILE A 126 -11.99 -6.01 10.52
N LEU A 127 -11.79 -5.26 9.45
CA LEU A 127 -12.71 -5.21 8.33
C LEU A 127 -12.65 -6.48 7.45
N SER A 128 -11.55 -7.24 7.47
CA SER A 128 -11.46 -8.50 6.73
C SER A 128 -12.46 -9.54 7.24
N VAL A 129 -12.85 -9.49 8.51
CA VAL A 129 -13.85 -10.41 9.11
C VAL A 129 -15.22 -10.26 8.44
N PRO A 130 -15.88 -9.09 8.46
CA PRO A 130 -17.21 -8.92 7.88
C PRO A 130 -17.18 -8.88 6.34
N LEU A 131 -16.15 -8.25 5.72
CA LEU A 131 -16.14 -7.99 4.27
C LEU A 131 -15.59 -9.15 3.46
N LEU A 132 -14.54 -9.83 3.95
CA LEU A 132 -13.92 -10.97 3.27
C LEU A 132 -14.29 -12.31 3.90
N LYS A 133 -15.10 -12.30 4.99
CA LYS A 133 -15.49 -13.48 5.78
C LYS A 133 -14.28 -14.30 6.26
N GLU A 134 -13.17 -13.61 6.53
CA GLU A 134 -11.95 -14.24 7.06
C GLU A 134 -12.12 -14.60 8.54
N ARG A 135 -11.58 -15.73 8.96
CA ARG A 135 -11.54 -16.13 10.38
C ARG A 135 -10.27 -15.60 11.02
N VAL A 136 -10.43 -14.64 11.93
CA VAL A 136 -9.32 -14.04 12.68
C VAL A 136 -9.19 -14.72 14.03
N GLY A 137 -8.05 -15.34 14.30
CA GLY A 137 -7.80 -16.03 15.56
C GLY A 137 -7.52 -15.04 16.73
N PRO A 138 -7.65 -15.52 18.01
CA PRO A 138 -7.57 -14.65 19.19
C PRO A 138 -6.24 -13.89 19.31
N ARG A 139 -5.13 -14.51 18.94
CA ARG A 139 -3.82 -13.84 18.97
C ARG A 139 -3.71 -12.64 18.01
N ARG A 140 -4.44 -12.67 16.88
CA ARG A 140 -4.49 -11.55 15.95
C ARG A 140 -5.34 -10.43 16.51
N TRP A 141 -6.43 -10.77 17.22
CA TRP A 141 -7.25 -9.81 17.96
C TRP A 141 -6.47 -9.11 19.09
N THR A 142 -5.63 -9.85 19.86
CA THR A 142 -4.78 -9.23 20.89
C THR A 142 -3.79 -8.24 20.28
N ALA A 143 -3.17 -8.57 19.14
CA ALA A 143 -2.26 -7.64 18.45
C ALA A 143 -3.00 -6.38 17.94
N VAL A 144 -4.23 -6.53 17.42
CA VAL A 144 -5.07 -5.39 17.02
C VAL A 144 -5.37 -4.50 18.21
N LEU A 145 -5.77 -5.06 19.34
CA LEU A 145 -6.04 -4.29 20.57
C LEU A 145 -4.81 -3.54 21.06
N LEU A 146 -3.64 -4.19 21.08
CA LEU A 146 -2.39 -3.54 21.45
C LEU A 146 -2.01 -2.42 20.48
N GLY A 147 -2.22 -2.62 19.18
CA GLY A 147 -2.00 -1.57 18.19
C GLY A 147 -2.91 -0.36 18.38
N PHE A 148 -4.19 -0.58 18.71
CA PHE A 148 -5.12 0.51 19.04
C PHE A 148 -4.74 1.24 20.33
N ILE A 149 -4.17 0.58 21.33
CA ILE A 149 -3.60 1.26 22.50
C ILE A 149 -2.49 2.22 22.04
N GLY A 150 -1.62 1.79 21.12
CA GLY A 150 -0.61 2.67 20.53
C GLY A 150 -1.22 3.89 19.82
N VAL A 151 -2.30 3.69 19.06
CA VAL A 151 -3.05 4.80 18.43
C VAL A 151 -3.60 5.77 19.47
N VAL A 152 -4.22 5.26 20.55
CA VAL A 152 -4.75 6.10 21.65
C VAL A 152 -3.64 6.90 22.33
N ILE A 153 -2.45 6.31 22.52
CA ILE A 153 -1.28 7.02 23.08
C ILE A 153 -0.90 8.21 22.18
N VAL A 154 -0.88 8.03 20.85
CA VAL A 154 -0.54 9.12 19.90
C VAL A 154 -1.64 10.17 19.84
N LEU A 155 -2.90 9.76 19.87
CA LEU A 155 -4.06 10.66 19.80
C LEU A 155 -4.19 11.59 21.02
N GLN A 156 -3.73 11.18 22.19
CA GLN A 156 -3.80 11.93 23.45
C GLN A 156 -5.19 12.56 23.69
N PRO A 157 -6.28 11.78 23.80
CA PRO A 157 -7.64 12.31 23.84
C PRO A 157 -7.94 13.23 25.05
N SER A 158 -7.05 13.27 26.03
CA SER A 158 -7.17 14.11 27.26
C SER A 158 -6.77 15.58 27.07
N GLY A 159 -6.62 16.08 25.84
CA GLY A 159 -6.47 17.50 25.54
C GLY A 159 -5.08 17.97 25.11
N ALA A 160 -4.06 17.10 25.17
CA ALA A 160 -2.74 17.41 24.65
C ALA A 160 -2.54 17.03 23.17
N GLY A 161 -3.52 16.28 22.59
CA GLY A 161 -3.47 15.81 21.20
C GLY A 161 -4.05 16.82 20.20
N TYR A 162 -3.94 16.47 18.92
CA TYR A 162 -4.32 17.35 17.81
C TYR A 162 -5.84 17.45 17.55
N GLY A 163 -6.69 16.77 18.33
CA GLY A 163 -8.13 16.83 18.16
C GLY A 163 -8.61 16.42 16.75
N LEU A 164 -9.25 17.36 16.04
CA LEU A 164 -9.79 17.12 14.68
C LEU A 164 -8.74 16.67 13.65
N PRO A 165 -7.50 17.19 13.60
CA PRO A 165 -6.45 16.67 12.72
C PRO A 165 -6.15 15.18 12.89
N SER A 166 -6.17 14.68 14.12
CA SER A 166 -5.98 13.26 14.39
C SER A 166 -7.12 12.40 13.85
N LEU A 167 -8.36 12.93 13.86
CA LEU A 167 -9.51 12.24 13.26
C LEU A 167 -9.38 12.16 11.73
N TYR A 168 -8.81 13.16 11.08
CA TYR A 168 -8.49 13.09 9.67
C TYR A 168 -7.45 12.00 9.38
N ALA A 169 -6.37 11.91 10.14
CA ALA A 169 -5.36 10.87 9.97
C ALA A 169 -5.95 9.46 10.18
N LEU A 170 -6.83 9.30 11.18
CA LEU A 170 -7.51 8.05 11.47
C LEU A 170 -8.54 7.70 10.38
N GLY A 171 -9.27 8.70 9.86
CA GLY A 171 -10.19 8.57 8.74
C GLY A 171 -9.49 8.13 7.46
N SER A 172 -8.31 8.70 7.18
CA SER A 172 -7.43 8.25 6.09
C SER A 172 -7.03 6.79 6.27
N ALA A 173 -6.55 6.39 7.45
CA ALA A 173 -6.17 5.00 7.72
C ALA A 173 -7.33 4.02 7.50
N LEU A 174 -8.55 4.38 7.90
CA LEU A 174 -9.76 3.59 7.67
C LEU A 174 -10.13 3.52 6.18
N ALA A 175 -10.13 4.66 5.48
CA ALA A 175 -10.42 4.72 4.06
C ALA A 175 -9.40 3.94 3.24
N PHE A 176 -8.11 4.02 3.60
CA PHE A 176 -7.04 3.23 3.00
C PHE A 176 -7.23 1.73 3.22
N ALA A 177 -7.63 1.30 4.42
CA ALA A 177 -7.92 -0.10 4.70
C ALA A 177 -9.06 -0.64 3.81
N LEU A 178 -10.16 0.12 3.68
CA LEU A 178 -11.27 -0.21 2.79
C LEU A 178 -10.84 -0.22 1.31
N LEU A 179 -10.01 0.74 0.90
CA LEU A 179 -9.44 0.82 -0.45
C LEU A 179 -8.64 -0.43 -0.80
N ILE A 180 -7.80 -0.92 0.11
CA ILE A 180 -7.01 -2.14 -0.10
C ILE A 180 -7.93 -3.37 -0.23
N ILE A 181 -8.97 -3.47 0.61
CA ILE A 181 -9.96 -4.56 0.52
C ILE A 181 -10.70 -4.51 -0.82
N ALA A 182 -11.19 -3.34 -1.25
CA ALA A 182 -11.84 -3.16 -2.54
C ALA A 182 -10.90 -3.49 -3.71
N THR A 183 -9.64 -3.10 -3.62
CA THR A 183 -8.60 -3.42 -4.61
C THR A 183 -8.40 -4.94 -4.71
N ARG A 184 -8.31 -5.65 -3.58
CA ARG A 184 -8.19 -7.12 -3.55
C ARG A 184 -9.35 -7.82 -4.25
N VAL A 185 -10.57 -7.31 -4.08
CA VAL A 185 -11.75 -7.85 -4.77
C VAL A 185 -11.68 -7.59 -6.27
N LEU A 186 -11.19 -6.42 -6.68
CA LEU A 186 -11.10 -6.05 -8.11
C LEU A 186 -9.95 -6.77 -8.83
N THR A 187 -8.83 -7.05 -8.18
CA THR A 187 -7.68 -7.75 -8.80
C THR A 187 -8.02 -9.17 -9.28
N ALA A 188 -9.13 -9.76 -8.80
CA ALA A 188 -9.61 -11.03 -9.32
C ALA A 188 -10.15 -10.94 -10.77
N THR A 189 -10.53 -9.75 -11.25
CA THR A 189 -11.18 -9.56 -12.56
C THR A 189 -10.54 -8.47 -13.43
N GLU A 190 -9.72 -7.61 -12.85
CA GLU A 190 -9.15 -6.43 -13.49
C GLU A 190 -7.62 -6.46 -13.49
N THR A 191 -7.00 -5.92 -14.54
CA THR A 191 -5.55 -5.79 -14.62
C THR A 191 -5.04 -4.59 -13.80
N VAL A 192 -3.78 -4.64 -13.39
CA VAL A 192 -3.15 -3.54 -12.63
C VAL A 192 -3.21 -2.20 -13.39
N PRO A 193 -2.89 -2.14 -14.71
CA PRO A 193 -3.03 -0.89 -15.47
C PRO A 193 -4.46 -0.36 -15.51
N CYS A 194 -5.47 -1.24 -15.61
CA CYS A 194 -6.88 -0.86 -15.55
C CYS A 194 -7.23 -0.21 -14.21
N LEU A 195 -6.82 -0.85 -13.12
CA LEU A 195 -7.04 -0.31 -11.77
C LEU A 195 -6.38 1.07 -11.58
N MET A 196 -5.15 1.24 -12.04
CA MET A 196 -4.42 2.51 -11.95
C MET A 196 -5.08 3.60 -12.78
N PHE A 197 -5.44 3.30 -14.04
CA PHE A 197 -6.03 4.24 -14.97
C PHE A 197 -7.37 4.79 -14.44
N TRP A 198 -8.32 3.90 -14.11
CA TRP A 198 -9.64 4.30 -13.62
C TRP A 198 -9.57 5.04 -12.28
N ASN A 199 -8.77 4.55 -11.35
CA ASN A 199 -8.61 5.22 -10.06
C ASN A 199 -8.04 6.63 -10.22
N SER A 200 -6.93 6.77 -10.95
CA SER A 200 -6.28 8.07 -11.13
C SER A 200 -7.15 9.02 -11.96
N GLY A 201 -7.82 8.51 -13.00
CA GLY A 201 -8.71 9.31 -13.84
C GLY A 201 -9.91 9.85 -13.08
N ILE A 202 -10.62 9.00 -12.32
CA ILE A 202 -11.77 9.42 -11.52
C ILE A 202 -11.34 10.40 -10.43
N VAL A 203 -10.27 10.09 -9.68
CA VAL A 203 -9.77 10.97 -8.63
C VAL A 203 -9.34 12.32 -9.20
N ALA A 204 -8.61 12.35 -10.32
CA ALA A 204 -8.22 13.59 -10.97
C ALA A 204 -9.44 14.39 -11.44
N SER A 205 -10.47 13.75 -12.01
CA SER A 205 -11.68 14.42 -12.45
C SER A 205 -12.47 15.06 -11.29
N VAL A 206 -12.59 14.33 -10.17
CA VAL A 206 -13.22 14.89 -8.95
C VAL A 206 -12.41 16.05 -8.39
N MET A 207 -11.09 15.90 -8.29
CA MET A 207 -10.22 16.95 -7.76
C MET A 207 -10.16 18.17 -8.69
N LEU A 208 -10.28 17.99 -10.01
CA LEU A 208 -10.40 19.09 -10.96
C LEU A 208 -11.59 20.00 -10.63
N VAL A 209 -12.74 19.39 -10.34
CA VAL A 209 -13.95 20.15 -9.98
C VAL A 209 -13.80 20.82 -8.62
N LEU A 210 -13.27 20.09 -7.62
CA LEU A 210 -13.13 20.59 -6.25
C LEU A 210 -12.07 21.71 -6.12
N MET A 211 -11.06 21.75 -7.00
CA MET A 211 -10.03 22.79 -6.93
C MET A 211 -10.43 24.11 -7.59
N LEU A 212 -11.46 24.13 -8.47
CA LEU A 212 -11.83 25.32 -9.22
C LEU A 212 -12.14 26.55 -8.35
N PRO A 213 -12.87 26.42 -7.21
CA PRO A 213 -13.19 27.56 -6.36
C PRO A 213 -11.96 28.16 -5.67
N GLU A 214 -10.93 27.35 -5.42
CA GLU A 214 -9.73 27.70 -4.67
C GLU A 214 -8.47 27.71 -5.55
N TRP A 215 -8.66 27.75 -6.88
CA TRP A 215 -7.56 27.69 -7.83
C TRP A 215 -6.55 28.82 -7.57
N ARG A 216 -5.31 28.41 -7.37
CA ARG A 216 -4.16 29.31 -7.32
C ARG A 216 -3.19 28.90 -8.42
N THR A 217 -2.95 29.82 -9.36
CA THR A 217 -2.00 29.55 -10.45
C THR A 217 -0.63 29.24 -9.88
N PRO A 218 -0.07 28.04 -10.15
CA PRO A 218 1.27 27.69 -9.68
C PRO A 218 2.30 28.66 -10.28
N THR A 219 3.11 29.27 -9.45
CA THR A 219 4.14 30.22 -9.87
C THR A 219 5.49 29.87 -9.26
N GLY A 220 6.58 30.25 -9.92
CA GLY A 220 7.93 30.08 -9.41
C GLY A 220 8.22 28.63 -8.99
N TRP A 221 8.66 28.44 -7.76
CA TRP A 221 8.99 27.13 -7.20
C TRP A 221 7.79 26.18 -7.03
N GLY A 222 6.56 26.71 -6.97
CA GLY A 222 5.36 25.88 -6.88
C GLY A 222 5.21 24.94 -8.07
N ILE A 223 5.50 25.39 -9.29
CA ILE A 223 5.44 24.56 -10.51
C ILE A 223 6.39 23.35 -10.38
N TRP A 224 7.62 23.62 -9.97
CA TRP A 224 8.62 22.57 -9.79
C TRP A 224 8.26 21.60 -8.66
N ALA A 225 7.68 22.11 -7.56
CA ALA A 225 7.24 21.26 -6.46
C ALA A 225 6.09 20.34 -6.86
N PHE A 226 5.11 20.78 -7.66
CA PHE A 226 4.07 19.92 -8.22
C PHE A 226 4.65 18.87 -9.17
N ALA A 227 5.52 19.28 -10.10
CA ALA A 227 6.17 18.36 -11.03
C ALA A 227 7.02 17.33 -10.29
N LEU A 228 7.78 17.75 -9.30
CA LEU A 228 8.61 16.89 -8.45
C LEU A 228 7.76 15.90 -7.65
N SER A 229 6.72 16.38 -6.96
CA SER A 229 5.81 15.54 -6.17
C SER A 229 5.16 14.46 -7.04
N ALA A 230 4.63 14.83 -8.20
CA ALA A 230 3.99 13.90 -9.12
C ALA A 230 4.99 12.92 -9.76
N GLY A 231 6.15 13.40 -10.19
CA GLY A 231 7.21 12.60 -10.79
C GLY A 231 7.82 11.60 -9.79
N ILE A 232 8.14 12.06 -8.58
CA ILE A 232 8.65 11.20 -7.51
C ILE A 232 7.62 10.15 -7.11
N GLY A 233 6.34 10.52 -7.00
CA GLY A 233 5.26 9.58 -6.70
C GLY A 233 5.12 8.49 -7.76
N ALA A 234 5.24 8.83 -9.05
CA ALA A 234 5.25 7.85 -10.13
C ALA A 234 6.44 6.90 -10.05
N VAL A 235 7.65 7.43 -9.79
CA VAL A 235 8.86 6.62 -9.58
C VAL A 235 8.71 5.73 -8.35
N ALA A 236 8.23 6.25 -7.23
CA ALA A 236 7.98 5.48 -6.00
C ALA A 236 7.02 4.31 -6.26
N GLN A 237 5.95 4.54 -7.02
CA GLN A 237 4.98 3.52 -7.40
C GLN A 237 5.59 2.43 -8.29
N LEU A 238 6.51 2.79 -9.19
CA LEU A 238 7.25 1.81 -9.99
C LEU A 238 8.17 0.96 -9.11
N LEU A 239 8.96 1.61 -8.25
CA LEU A 239 9.92 0.94 -7.39
C LEU A 239 9.24 -0.05 -6.43
N ILE A 240 8.11 0.35 -5.82
CA ILE A 240 7.37 -0.54 -4.90
C ILE A 240 6.75 -1.73 -5.65
N THR A 241 6.22 -1.50 -6.86
CA THR A 241 5.66 -2.55 -7.70
C THR A 241 6.74 -3.57 -8.08
N GLU A 242 7.92 -3.09 -8.47
CA GLU A 242 9.04 -3.94 -8.84
C GLU A 242 9.62 -4.67 -7.63
N ALA A 243 9.67 -4.03 -6.46
CA ALA A 243 10.06 -4.67 -5.22
C ALA A 243 9.16 -5.87 -4.88
N PHE A 244 7.84 -5.71 -4.99
CA PHE A 244 6.87 -6.80 -4.77
C PHE A 244 6.90 -7.88 -5.85
N ARG A 245 7.36 -7.57 -7.05
CA ARG A 245 7.61 -8.56 -8.11
C ARG A 245 8.81 -9.46 -7.79
N LEU A 246 9.84 -8.90 -7.18
CA LEU A 246 11.11 -9.59 -6.89
C LEU A 246 11.16 -10.23 -5.50
N GLY A 247 10.33 -9.79 -4.56
CA GLY A 247 10.37 -10.26 -3.17
C GLY A 247 8.99 -10.56 -2.58
N GLU A 248 8.97 -11.44 -1.58
CA GLU A 248 7.76 -11.74 -0.84
C GLU A 248 7.29 -10.54 -0.02
N VAL A 249 5.99 -10.22 -0.07
CA VAL A 249 5.38 -9.10 0.66
C VAL A 249 5.70 -9.14 2.15
N SER A 250 5.68 -10.33 2.75
CA SER A 250 5.96 -10.54 4.17
C SER A 250 7.39 -10.18 4.60
N LEU A 251 8.35 -10.28 3.67
CA LEU A 251 9.75 -9.92 3.92
C LEU A 251 10.01 -8.43 3.67
N LEU A 252 9.24 -7.80 2.79
CA LEU A 252 9.36 -6.39 2.43
C LEU A 252 8.57 -5.47 3.38
N ALA A 253 7.48 -5.96 3.99
CA ALA A 253 6.63 -5.18 4.87
C ALA A 253 7.38 -4.46 6.03
N PRO A 254 8.38 -5.06 6.71
CA PRO A 254 9.14 -4.36 7.74
C PRO A 254 9.85 -3.11 7.24
N ILE A 255 10.26 -3.07 5.96
CA ILE A 255 10.96 -1.93 5.38
C ILE A 255 10.03 -0.70 5.27
N GLN A 256 8.72 -0.90 5.16
CA GLN A 256 7.75 0.19 5.11
C GLN A 256 7.79 1.07 6.38
N TYR A 257 8.13 0.51 7.52
CA TYR A 257 8.23 1.28 8.77
C TYR A 257 9.39 2.28 8.78
N THR A 258 10.34 2.16 7.84
CA THR A 258 11.38 3.18 7.67
C THR A 258 10.80 4.53 7.25
N SER A 259 9.55 4.58 6.74
CA SER A 259 8.85 5.83 6.46
C SER A 259 8.70 6.72 7.71
N LEU A 260 8.60 6.14 8.92
CA LEU A 260 8.59 6.90 10.17
C LEU A 260 9.92 7.63 10.40
N LEU A 261 11.05 6.98 10.07
CA LEU A 261 12.37 7.61 10.19
C LEU A 261 12.49 8.79 9.23
N TRP A 262 12.05 8.60 7.97
CA TRP A 262 12.05 9.65 6.96
C TRP A 262 11.07 10.77 7.29
N ALA A 263 9.87 10.44 7.79
CA ALA A 263 8.90 11.44 8.23
C ALA A 263 9.43 12.28 9.39
N GLY A 264 10.08 11.66 10.37
CA GLY A 264 10.76 12.36 11.46
C GLY A 264 11.90 13.24 10.94
N PHE A 265 12.74 12.71 10.04
CA PHE A 265 13.85 13.46 9.46
C PHE A 265 13.38 14.67 8.65
N PHE A 266 12.46 14.48 7.70
CA PHE A 266 11.92 15.60 6.90
C PHE A 266 11.08 16.56 7.75
N GLY A 267 10.34 16.03 8.74
CA GLY A 267 9.60 16.83 9.71
C GLY A 267 10.49 17.79 10.48
N TYR A 268 11.65 17.33 10.92
CA TYR A 268 12.65 18.14 11.60
C TYR A 268 13.40 19.07 10.63
N ALA A 269 13.99 18.49 9.56
CA ALA A 269 14.89 19.24 8.67
C ALA A 269 14.19 20.34 7.87
N ILE A 270 12.93 20.14 7.45
CA ILE A 270 12.20 21.09 6.60
C ILE A 270 11.22 21.95 7.42
N PHE A 271 10.62 21.38 8.45
CA PHE A 271 9.51 22.03 9.19
C PHE A 271 9.88 22.37 10.64
N GLY A 272 11.06 21.96 11.14
CA GLY A 272 11.49 22.22 12.52
C GLY A 272 10.72 21.42 13.58
N ASN A 273 9.95 20.42 13.19
CA ASN A 273 9.12 19.63 14.10
C ASN A 273 9.97 18.58 14.83
N VAL A 274 10.07 18.67 16.15
CA VAL A 274 10.74 17.65 16.97
C VAL A 274 9.71 16.60 17.40
N PRO A 275 9.96 15.29 17.11
CA PRO A 275 9.06 14.22 17.56
C PRO A 275 8.93 14.21 19.08
N THR A 276 7.70 14.15 19.59
CA THR A 276 7.43 14.04 21.02
C THR A 276 7.71 12.64 21.54
N THR A 277 8.03 12.52 22.83
CA THR A 277 8.21 11.21 23.47
C THR A 277 6.95 10.34 23.35
N THR A 278 5.77 10.95 23.47
CA THR A 278 4.48 10.27 23.32
C THR A 278 4.30 9.68 21.92
N LEU A 279 4.68 10.44 20.88
CA LEU A 279 4.69 9.94 19.51
C LEU A 279 5.61 8.73 19.35
N LEU A 280 6.83 8.79 19.89
CA LEU A 280 7.79 7.69 19.78
C LEU A 280 7.30 6.41 20.48
N ILE A 281 6.70 6.54 21.67
CA ILE A 281 6.11 5.40 22.40
C ILE A 281 4.94 4.81 21.62
N GLY A 282 3.99 5.64 21.18
CA GLY A 282 2.82 5.17 20.43
C GLY A 282 3.22 4.55 19.08
N ALA A 283 4.15 5.16 18.36
CA ALA A 283 4.71 4.61 17.13
C ALA A 283 5.35 3.22 17.36
N ALA A 284 6.15 3.06 18.42
CA ALA A 284 6.76 1.78 18.74
C ALA A 284 5.71 0.69 19.01
N VAL A 285 4.64 1.01 19.73
CA VAL A 285 3.54 0.06 20.01
C VAL A 285 2.78 -0.31 18.73
N ILE A 286 2.44 0.66 17.88
CA ILE A 286 1.75 0.42 16.61
C ILE A 286 2.61 -0.45 15.68
N VAL A 287 3.88 -0.08 15.52
CA VAL A 287 4.83 -0.81 14.67
C VAL A 287 5.03 -2.24 15.17
N ALA A 288 5.25 -2.44 16.47
CA ALA A 288 5.45 -3.76 17.04
C ALA A 288 4.21 -4.67 16.85
N SER A 289 3.01 -4.16 17.10
CA SER A 289 1.77 -4.92 16.92
C SER A 289 1.50 -5.26 15.46
N THR A 290 1.74 -4.33 14.55
CA THR A 290 1.56 -4.57 13.11
C THR A 290 2.61 -5.57 12.57
N LEU A 291 3.87 -5.44 12.98
CA LEU A 291 4.92 -6.41 12.64
C LEU A 291 4.58 -7.81 13.12
N TYR A 292 4.04 -7.93 14.34
CA TYR A 292 3.59 -9.22 14.86
C TYR A 292 2.50 -9.84 13.98
N ILE A 293 1.50 -9.05 13.56
CA ILE A 293 0.44 -9.51 12.65
C ILE A 293 1.04 -10.01 11.34
N VAL A 294 1.89 -9.21 10.68
CA VAL A 294 2.50 -9.52 9.38
C VAL A 294 3.37 -10.78 9.45
N GLN A 295 4.26 -10.87 10.46
CA GLN A 295 5.14 -12.03 10.63
C GLN A 295 4.34 -13.31 10.88
N ARG A 296 3.28 -13.23 11.65
CA ARG A 296 2.43 -14.37 11.93
C ARG A 296 1.68 -14.85 10.69
N GLU A 297 1.13 -13.94 9.89
CA GLU A 297 0.46 -14.30 8.63
C GLU A 297 1.43 -14.98 7.66
N ALA A 298 2.64 -14.45 7.55
CA ALA A 298 3.69 -15.07 6.76
C ALA A 298 4.00 -16.51 7.23
N ARG A 299 4.11 -16.73 8.55
CA ARG A 299 4.33 -18.10 9.10
C ARG A 299 3.17 -19.03 8.80
N LEU A 300 1.91 -18.58 8.94
CA LEU A 300 0.73 -19.37 8.65
C LEU A 300 0.60 -19.71 7.16
N ALA A 301 0.90 -18.74 6.28
CA ALA A 301 0.91 -18.95 4.83
C ALA A 301 1.95 -20.01 4.43
N ARG A 302 3.15 -19.96 5.01
CA ARG A 302 4.22 -20.94 4.79
C ARG A 302 3.82 -22.34 5.29
N ALA A 303 3.22 -22.42 6.49
CA ALA A 303 2.76 -23.69 7.05
C ALA A 303 1.66 -24.35 6.19
N ARG A 304 0.71 -23.55 5.67
CA ARG A 304 -0.32 -24.03 4.74
C ARG A 304 0.28 -24.48 3.40
N GLY A 305 1.23 -23.73 2.86
CA GLY A 305 1.94 -24.09 1.64
C GLY A 305 2.71 -25.41 1.80
N LYS A 306 3.38 -25.61 2.93
CA LYS A 306 4.08 -26.86 3.24
C LYS A 306 3.12 -28.04 3.40
N ALA A 307 2.03 -27.87 4.15
CA ALA A 307 1.02 -28.91 4.32
C ALA A 307 0.36 -29.33 2.99
N ALA A 308 0.07 -28.36 2.09
CA ALA A 308 -0.44 -28.66 0.76
C ALA A 308 0.58 -29.43 -0.10
N GLN A 309 1.88 -29.09 0.00
CA GLN A 309 2.95 -29.77 -0.71
C GLN A 309 3.15 -31.21 -0.19
N ASP A 310 3.13 -31.40 1.13
CA ASP A 310 3.23 -32.72 1.76
C ASP A 310 2.02 -33.61 1.39
N GLN A 311 0.84 -33.02 1.25
CA GLN A 311 -0.38 -33.72 0.84
C GLN A 311 -0.33 -34.17 -0.64
N VAL A 312 0.30 -33.37 -1.52
CA VAL A 312 0.53 -33.73 -2.92
C VAL A 312 1.60 -34.80 -3.04
N LEU A 313 2.67 -34.77 -2.24
CA LEU A 313 3.74 -35.76 -2.24
C LEU A 313 3.30 -37.09 -1.62
N GLY A 314 2.39 -37.07 -0.66
CA GLY A 314 1.81 -38.28 -0.04
C GLY A 314 0.57 -38.83 -0.77
N SER A 315 0.20 -38.28 -1.94
CA SER A 315 -0.91 -38.82 -2.72
C SER A 315 -0.50 -40.07 -3.48
N PRO A 316 -1.40 -41.05 -3.65
CA PRO A 316 -1.13 -42.29 -4.43
C PRO A 316 -0.68 -42.02 -5.87
N GLU A 317 -1.09 -40.87 -6.44
CA GLU A 317 -0.69 -40.44 -7.78
C GLU A 317 0.81 -40.01 -7.84
N ALA A 318 1.34 -39.44 -6.76
CA ALA A 318 2.76 -39.09 -6.67
C ALA A 318 3.64 -40.34 -6.56
N GLU A 319 3.19 -41.35 -5.84
CA GLU A 319 3.87 -42.66 -5.70
C GLU A 319 3.98 -43.38 -7.04
N VAL A 320 2.93 -43.36 -7.85
CA VAL A 320 2.91 -43.96 -9.22
C VAL A 320 3.88 -43.22 -10.16
N ILE A 321 4.03 -41.89 -10.01
CA ILE A 321 4.95 -41.09 -10.83
C ILE A 321 6.41 -41.36 -10.44
N ILE A 322 6.69 -41.58 -9.16
CA ILE A 322 8.04 -41.89 -8.65
C ILE A 322 8.47 -43.27 -9.12
N VAL A 323 7.62 -44.28 -8.99
CA VAL A 323 7.89 -45.69 -9.40
C VAL A 323 8.10 -45.77 -10.92
N LYS A 324 7.29 -45.09 -11.74
CA LYS A 324 7.49 -45.02 -13.20
C LYS A 324 8.80 -44.37 -13.64
N ARG A 325 9.39 -43.53 -12.78
CA ARG A 325 10.64 -42.84 -13.09
C ARG A 325 11.88 -43.63 -12.73
N GLU A 326 11.75 -44.58 -11.77
CA GLU A 326 12.81 -45.53 -11.41
C GLU A 326 12.84 -46.74 -12.35
N GLU A 327 11.74 -47.04 -13.06
CA GLU A 327 11.65 -48.13 -14.04
C GLU A 327 12.01 -47.74 -15.48
N SER A 328 12.36 -46.46 -15.73
CA SER A 328 12.82 -46.03 -17.07
C SER A 328 14.34 -46.14 -17.16
N PRO A 329 14.85 -47.06 -18.03
CA PRO A 329 16.30 -47.31 -18.19
C PRO A 329 17.07 -46.11 -18.77
#